data_1f09c669ec080916b386b50c4d2465c5
#
_entry.id   1f09c669ec080916b386b50c4d2465c5
#
_cell.length_a   1.000
_cell.length_b   1.000
_cell.length_c   1.000
_cell.angle_alpha   90.00
_cell.angle_beta   90.00
_cell.angle_gamma   90.00
#
_symmetry.space_group_name_H-M   'P 1'
#
loop_
_entity.id
_entity.type
_entity.pdbx_description
1 polymer ?
#
loop_
_entity_poly.entity_id
_entity_poly.type
_entity_poly.pdbx_seq_one_letter_code
_entity_poly.pdbx_strand_id
1 'polypeptide(L)'
;MRILLKCPTRSRPTQFLAVLQKYVELANRPDLLGICVSCDTDDATMTPANIQRAIKNITHTTAWSEIYYGTSKTKIEAVNADMSSVPWEWDIVVVVSDDMRPQIKGYDDVLRSHMMANFPDTNGILWVNDGTQGEKLNTISIMGRTMYRSFGFLYHPEYKSLFCDTEFTDLCKGSLASKCRYIPYVLIRHEHPGTGFPERNDALYARNQRYWTEDMHTYISRKTYEYDWSILIATISGREQSLQRLLQVINEHRAVLCPDLRIEICIAFDNREKKIGTKRQELLHSAKGKYFSFIDDDDTVTAAYFEDALATIRGGFHCCRLRGQMNQYTFTHSVKNTLTMPMCIGDEFLRPPNHLNIIMTDIGNLVSFRNATRGEDLDWTIRLAQTGWLRTEYTSDHSRIHYIYNLGTRTVDPKTAEFQRTTTYQVMLKMVWKEDGAMAPSEPRTAGLRLSARGFVSK
;
A
#
# COMPACT_ATOMS: atom_id res chain seq x y z
N MET A 1 -22.40 -8.89 -26.80
CA MET A 1 -21.48 -9.51 -25.83
C MET A 1 -22.26 -10.03 -24.63
N ARG A 2 -21.91 -11.22 -24.14
CA ARG A 2 -22.49 -11.88 -22.97
C ARG A 2 -21.70 -11.51 -21.72
N ILE A 3 -22.38 -11.24 -20.61
CA ILE A 3 -21.73 -10.84 -19.35
C ILE A 3 -21.91 -11.96 -18.33
N LEU A 4 -20.80 -12.41 -17.73
CA LEU A 4 -20.79 -13.32 -16.59
C LEU A 4 -20.62 -12.53 -15.31
N LEU A 5 -21.60 -12.60 -14.40
CA LEU A 5 -21.48 -12.11 -13.03
C LEU A 5 -20.85 -13.22 -12.18
N LYS A 6 -19.65 -13.00 -11.69
CA LYS A 6 -18.96 -13.90 -10.74
C LYS A 6 -19.24 -13.42 -9.32
N CYS A 7 -19.97 -14.22 -8.57
CA CYS A 7 -20.56 -13.87 -7.27
C CYS A 7 -20.02 -14.78 -6.15
N PRO A 8 -18.83 -14.53 -5.59
CA PRO A 8 -18.42 -15.18 -4.35
C PRO A 8 -19.26 -14.65 -3.18
N THR A 9 -19.82 -15.52 -2.35
CA THR A 9 -20.64 -15.11 -1.21
C THR A 9 -20.48 -16.03 -0.01
N ARG A 10 -20.50 -15.43 1.20
CA ARG A 10 -20.40 -16.12 2.48
C ARG A 10 -21.11 -15.33 3.59
N SER A 11 -21.86 -16.04 4.41
CA SER A 11 -22.45 -15.54 5.69
C SER A 11 -23.41 -14.34 5.57
N ARG A 12 -23.83 -13.95 4.36
CA ARG A 12 -24.67 -12.78 4.12
C ARG A 12 -25.83 -13.03 3.13
N PRO A 13 -26.66 -14.07 3.34
CA PRO A 13 -27.69 -14.45 2.36
C PRO A 13 -28.65 -13.32 2.01
N THR A 14 -29.11 -12.54 2.99
CA THR A 14 -30.05 -11.44 2.75
C THR A 14 -29.45 -10.32 1.89
N GLN A 15 -28.23 -9.89 2.22
CA GLN A 15 -27.53 -8.87 1.44
C GLN A 15 -27.24 -9.35 0.03
N PHE A 16 -26.76 -10.59 -0.10
CA PHE A 16 -26.45 -11.19 -1.39
C PHE A 16 -27.69 -11.28 -2.28
N LEU A 17 -28.81 -11.81 -1.78
CA LEU A 17 -30.07 -11.91 -2.55
C LEU A 17 -30.55 -10.52 -3.00
N ALA A 18 -30.48 -9.51 -2.14
CA ALA A 18 -30.87 -8.14 -2.48
C ALA A 18 -29.97 -7.53 -3.58
N VAL A 19 -28.67 -7.79 -3.56
CA VAL A 19 -27.74 -7.35 -4.60
C VAL A 19 -27.99 -8.10 -5.91
N LEU A 20 -28.11 -9.43 -5.87
CA LEU A 20 -28.38 -10.25 -7.04
C LEU A 20 -29.68 -9.84 -7.74
N GLN A 21 -30.74 -9.58 -6.96
CA GLN A 21 -32.02 -9.06 -7.46
C GLN A 21 -31.81 -7.77 -8.26
N LYS A 22 -31.02 -6.82 -7.71
CA LYS A 22 -30.71 -5.55 -8.37
C LYS A 22 -29.97 -5.73 -9.70
N TYR A 23 -29.01 -6.64 -9.76
CA TYR A 23 -28.31 -6.92 -11.03
C TYR A 23 -29.26 -7.43 -12.10
N VAL A 24 -30.20 -8.32 -11.77
CA VAL A 24 -31.17 -8.86 -12.73
C VAL A 24 -32.22 -7.81 -13.11
N GLU A 25 -32.79 -7.09 -12.14
CA GLU A 25 -33.82 -6.06 -12.38
C GLU A 25 -33.32 -4.89 -13.24
N LEU A 26 -32.08 -4.44 -12.98
CA LEU A 26 -31.50 -3.29 -13.69
C LEU A 26 -30.81 -3.66 -15.00
N ALA A 27 -30.70 -4.93 -15.35
CA ALA A 27 -30.22 -5.33 -16.67
C ALA A 27 -31.28 -5.08 -17.74
N ASN A 28 -30.88 -4.52 -18.89
CA ASN A 28 -31.74 -4.41 -20.06
C ASN A 28 -31.83 -5.75 -20.81
N ARG A 29 -30.78 -6.55 -20.77
CA ARG A 29 -30.70 -7.82 -21.47
C ARG A 29 -30.30 -8.95 -20.50
N PRO A 30 -31.21 -9.33 -19.56
CA PRO A 30 -30.96 -10.47 -18.66
C PRO A 30 -30.72 -11.78 -19.43
N ASP A 31 -31.30 -11.93 -20.63
CA ASP A 31 -31.04 -13.04 -21.56
C ASP A 31 -29.61 -13.11 -22.08
N LEU A 32 -28.78 -12.12 -21.83
CA LEU A 32 -27.33 -12.09 -22.11
C LEU A 32 -26.47 -12.08 -20.83
N LEU A 33 -27.07 -12.34 -19.68
CA LEU A 33 -26.36 -12.50 -18.40
C LEU A 33 -26.23 -13.97 -18.03
N GLY A 34 -25.02 -14.36 -17.61
CA GLY A 34 -24.73 -15.59 -16.89
C GLY A 34 -24.38 -15.27 -15.44
N ILE A 35 -24.73 -16.13 -14.49
CA ILE A 35 -24.49 -15.92 -13.08
C ILE A 35 -23.83 -17.15 -12.47
N CYS A 36 -22.56 -16.99 -12.00
CA CYS A 36 -21.78 -17.99 -11.30
C CYS A 36 -21.70 -17.63 -9.82
N VAL A 37 -22.45 -18.33 -8.99
CA VAL A 37 -22.43 -18.16 -7.53
C VAL A 37 -21.47 -19.16 -6.92
N SER A 38 -20.46 -18.70 -6.17
CA SER A 38 -19.55 -19.57 -5.41
C SER A 38 -19.78 -19.41 -3.93
N CYS A 39 -20.11 -20.51 -3.27
CA CYS A 39 -20.36 -20.63 -1.84
C CYS A 39 -19.36 -21.61 -1.21
N ASP A 40 -19.15 -21.46 0.10
CA ASP A 40 -18.34 -22.43 0.84
C ASP A 40 -19.21 -23.52 1.44
N THR A 41 -18.76 -24.78 1.41
CA THR A 41 -19.49 -25.94 1.96
C THR A 41 -19.68 -25.86 3.47
N ASP A 42 -18.80 -25.15 4.18
CA ASP A 42 -18.87 -24.90 5.62
C ASP A 42 -19.75 -23.71 6.01
N ASP A 43 -20.36 -23.02 5.03
CA ASP A 43 -21.26 -21.89 5.28
C ASP A 43 -22.73 -22.35 5.37
N ALA A 44 -23.14 -22.67 6.58
CA ALA A 44 -24.52 -23.10 6.86
C ALA A 44 -25.59 -22.04 6.51
N THR A 45 -25.23 -20.78 6.25
CA THR A 45 -26.19 -19.72 5.91
C THR A 45 -26.53 -19.70 4.42
N MET A 46 -25.65 -20.18 3.54
CA MET A 46 -25.84 -20.21 2.09
C MET A 46 -26.26 -21.57 1.54
N THR A 47 -26.16 -22.65 2.34
CA THR A 47 -26.57 -24.02 1.96
C THR A 47 -28.05 -24.33 2.03
N PRO A 48 -28.93 -23.63 2.83
CA PRO A 48 -30.34 -24.00 2.94
C PRO A 48 -31.08 -23.98 1.61
N ALA A 49 -31.96 -24.97 1.38
CA ALA A 49 -32.72 -25.12 0.13
C ALA A 49 -33.60 -23.91 -0.24
N ASN A 50 -34.09 -23.15 0.77
CA ASN A 50 -34.80 -21.93 0.53
C ASN A 50 -33.94 -20.82 -0.07
N ILE A 51 -32.66 -20.72 0.32
CA ILE A 51 -31.71 -19.78 -0.26
C ILE A 51 -31.39 -20.16 -1.70
N GLN A 52 -31.10 -21.43 -1.96
CA GLN A 52 -30.88 -21.93 -3.33
C GLN A 52 -32.08 -21.67 -4.23
N ARG A 53 -33.30 -21.92 -3.71
CA ARG A 53 -34.54 -21.64 -4.44
C ARG A 53 -34.73 -20.13 -4.69
N ALA A 54 -34.41 -19.27 -3.72
CA ALA A 54 -34.47 -17.82 -3.89
C ALA A 54 -33.51 -17.34 -4.99
N ILE A 55 -32.27 -17.84 -5.03
CA ILE A 55 -31.31 -17.55 -6.10
C ILE A 55 -31.88 -17.96 -7.47
N LYS A 56 -32.38 -19.18 -7.60
CA LYS A 56 -33.00 -19.67 -8.85
C LYS A 56 -34.20 -18.84 -9.29
N ASN A 57 -35.04 -18.41 -8.35
CA ASN A 57 -36.19 -17.55 -8.65
C ASN A 57 -35.74 -16.16 -9.15
N ILE A 58 -34.66 -15.59 -8.60
CA ILE A 58 -34.13 -14.30 -9.05
C ILE A 58 -33.53 -14.44 -10.45
N THR A 59 -32.82 -15.52 -10.71
CA THR A 59 -32.05 -15.71 -11.95
C THR A 59 -32.81 -16.37 -13.09
N HIS A 60 -34.12 -16.62 -12.91
CA HIS A 60 -34.93 -17.36 -13.90
C HIS A 60 -35.00 -16.71 -15.30
N THR A 61 -34.78 -15.40 -15.41
CA THR A 61 -34.74 -14.65 -16.67
C THR A 61 -33.36 -14.54 -17.29
N THR A 62 -32.30 -15.01 -16.60
CA THR A 62 -30.94 -14.95 -17.12
C THR A 62 -30.65 -16.13 -18.07
N ALA A 63 -29.66 -15.94 -18.96
CA ALA A 63 -29.29 -16.96 -19.92
C ALA A 63 -28.75 -18.25 -19.27
N TRP A 64 -28.10 -18.09 -18.13
CA TRP A 64 -27.49 -19.20 -17.39
C TRP A 64 -27.28 -18.81 -15.91
N SER A 65 -27.46 -19.75 -15.00
CA SER A 65 -27.08 -19.55 -13.60
C SER A 65 -26.77 -20.89 -12.92
N GLU A 66 -25.71 -20.92 -12.12
CA GLU A 66 -25.31 -22.09 -11.33
C GLU A 66 -24.74 -21.69 -9.98
N ILE A 67 -24.93 -22.55 -8.98
CA ILE A 67 -24.40 -22.40 -7.62
C ILE A 67 -23.39 -23.50 -7.40
N TYR A 68 -22.14 -23.13 -7.16
CA TYR A 68 -21.05 -24.03 -6.83
C TYR A 68 -20.77 -23.99 -5.32
N TYR A 69 -20.48 -25.15 -4.75
CA TYR A 69 -20.09 -25.28 -3.36
C TYR A 69 -18.66 -25.83 -3.29
N GLY A 70 -17.74 -25.04 -2.76
CA GLY A 70 -16.32 -25.35 -2.65
C GLY A 70 -15.79 -25.27 -1.23
N THR A 71 -14.47 -25.33 -1.11
CA THR A 71 -13.74 -25.29 0.16
C THR A 71 -12.80 -24.10 0.25
N SER A 72 -13.21 -22.96 -0.32
CA SER A 72 -12.38 -21.75 -0.32
C SER A 72 -12.12 -21.27 1.10
N LYS A 73 -10.86 -21.04 1.41
CA LYS A 73 -10.43 -20.61 2.76
C LYS A 73 -10.35 -19.07 2.87
N THR A 74 -10.20 -18.40 1.73
CA THR A 74 -9.97 -16.96 1.64
C THR A 74 -10.90 -16.30 0.62
N LYS A 75 -11.04 -14.97 0.72
CA LYS A 75 -11.84 -14.18 -0.24
C LYS A 75 -11.35 -14.38 -1.68
N ILE A 76 -10.03 -14.34 -1.89
CA ILE A 76 -9.46 -14.40 -3.26
C ILE A 76 -9.58 -15.82 -3.84
N GLU A 77 -9.44 -16.86 -3.03
CA GLU A 77 -9.76 -18.23 -3.48
C GLU A 77 -11.21 -18.33 -3.97
N ALA A 78 -12.19 -17.78 -3.22
CA ALA A 78 -13.59 -17.80 -3.60
C ALA A 78 -13.88 -16.95 -4.87
N VAL A 79 -13.17 -15.82 -5.03
CA VAL A 79 -13.29 -14.98 -6.24
C VAL A 79 -12.82 -15.73 -7.48
N ASN A 80 -11.71 -16.46 -7.39
CA ASN A 80 -11.14 -17.20 -8.52
C ASN A 80 -11.75 -18.59 -8.75
N ALA A 81 -12.48 -19.13 -7.75
CA ALA A 81 -13.06 -20.48 -7.81
C ALA A 81 -14.09 -20.62 -8.94
N ASP A 82 -14.30 -21.84 -9.40
CA ASP A 82 -15.36 -22.25 -10.32
C ASP A 82 -15.37 -21.65 -11.73
N MET A 83 -14.46 -20.73 -12.05
CA MET A 83 -14.39 -20.09 -13.39
C MET A 83 -14.14 -21.11 -14.51
N SER A 84 -13.37 -22.16 -14.26
CA SER A 84 -13.12 -23.24 -15.21
C SER A 84 -14.32 -24.20 -15.36
N SER A 85 -15.25 -24.20 -14.40
CA SER A 85 -16.44 -25.04 -14.38
C SER A 85 -17.64 -24.39 -15.08
N VAL A 86 -17.54 -23.09 -15.50
CA VAL A 86 -18.60 -22.40 -16.20
C VAL A 86 -18.69 -22.90 -17.67
N PRO A 87 -19.74 -23.66 -18.05
CA PRO A 87 -19.87 -24.19 -19.42
C PRO A 87 -20.43 -23.15 -20.38
N TRP A 88 -21.02 -22.07 -19.87
CA TRP A 88 -21.65 -21.03 -20.65
C TRP A 88 -20.61 -20.06 -21.24
N GLU A 89 -20.75 -19.80 -22.52
CA GLU A 89 -19.87 -18.88 -23.23
C GLU A 89 -20.15 -17.43 -22.83
N TRP A 90 -19.12 -16.69 -22.44
CA TRP A 90 -19.22 -15.29 -22.04
C TRP A 90 -18.09 -14.44 -22.66
N ASP A 91 -18.28 -13.13 -22.76
CA ASP A 91 -17.34 -12.18 -23.33
C ASP A 91 -16.73 -11.27 -22.27
N ILE A 92 -17.50 -10.94 -21.23
CA ILE A 92 -17.10 -10.03 -20.14
C ILE A 92 -17.40 -10.74 -18.83
N VAL A 93 -16.45 -10.71 -17.87
CA VAL A 93 -16.67 -11.13 -16.49
C VAL A 93 -16.65 -9.93 -15.56
N VAL A 94 -17.59 -9.88 -14.62
CA VAL A 94 -17.72 -8.86 -13.56
C VAL A 94 -17.68 -9.56 -12.22
N VAL A 95 -16.73 -9.19 -11.35
CA VAL A 95 -16.74 -9.64 -9.96
C VAL A 95 -17.78 -8.84 -9.19
N VAL A 96 -18.70 -9.56 -8.56
CA VAL A 96 -19.81 -8.98 -7.80
C VAL A 96 -19.77 -9.48 -6.37
N SER A 97 -19.73 -8.57 -5.41
CA SER A 97 -19.88 -8.89 -3.98
C SER A 97 -21.21 -8.37 -3.43
N ASP A 98 -21.57 -8.81 -2.23
CA ASP A 98 -22.85 -8.47 -1.57
C ASP A 98 -22.97 -7.00 -1.12
N ASP A 99 -21.91 -6.21 -1.34
CA ASP A 99 -21.84 -4.76 -1.11
C ASP A 99 -21.62 -3.93 -2.40
N MET A 100 -21.63 -4.59 -3.58
CA MET A 100 -21.49 -3.94 -4.89
C MET A 100 -22.85 -3.86 -5.60
N ARG A 101 -23.42 -2.66 -5.71
CA ARG A 101 -24.78 -2.45 -6.23
C ARG A 101 -24.79 -1.69 -7.54
N PRO A 102 -25.41 -2.20 -8.62
CA PRO A 102 -25.65 -1.43 -9.83
C PRO A 102 -26.59 -0.26 -9.53
N GLN A 103 -26.32 0.90 -10.13
CA GLN A 103 -27.02 2.15 -9.83
C GLN A 103 -28.02 2.57 -10.91
N ILE A 104 -27.86 2.10 -12.12
CA ILE A 104 -28.67 2.55 -13.27
C ILE A 104 -29.25 1.37 -14.04
N LYS A 105 -30.45 1.56 -14.58
CA LYS A 105 -31.05 0.64 -15.55
C LYS A 105 -30.21 0.61 -16.82
N GLY A 106 -29.90 -0.59 -17.34
CA GLY A 106 -29.06 -0.78 -18.50
C GLY A 106 -27.55 -0.69 -18.23
N TYR A 107 -27.09 -0.88 -16.96
CA TYR A 107 -25.68 -0.96 -16.63
C TYR A 107 -24.92 -1.97 -17.52
N ASP A 108 -25.60 -3.05 -17.88
CA ASP A 108 -25.09 -4.12 -18.70
C ASP A 108 -24.86 -3.68 -20.16
N ASP A 109 -25.72 -2.81 -20.72
CA ASP A 109 -25.51 -2.22 -22.06
C ASP A 109 -24.33 -1.27 -22.05
N VAL A 110 -24.16 -0.51 -20.97
CA VAL A 110 -22.99 0.39 -20.80
C VAL A 110 -21.70 -0.43 -20.82
N LEU A 111 -21.62 -1.51 -20.03
CA LEU A 111 -20.43 -2.37 -20.03
C LEU A 111 -20.15 -2.98 -21.41
N ARG A 112 -21.19 -3.49 -22.09
CA ARG A 112 -21.05 -4.03 -23.45
C ARG A 112 -20.56 -2.97 -24.43
N SER A 113 -21.13 -1.77 -24.39
CA SER A 113 -20.77 -0.68 -25.29
C SER A 113 -19.34 -0.23 -25.11
N HIS A 114 -18.90 -0.05 -23.84
CA HIS A 114 -17.51 0.32 -23.55
C HIS A 114 -16.52 -0.79 -23.93
N MET A 115 -16.84 -2.06 -23.69
CA MET A 115 -15.98 -3.18 -24.09
C MET A 115 -15.88 -3.26 -25.61
N MET A 116 -17.01 -3.18 -26.33
CA MET A 116 -17.03 -3.25 -27.80
C MET A 116 -16.27 -2.07 -28.41
N ALA A 117 -16.45 -0.86 -27.87
CA ALA A 117 -15.83 0.35 -28.43
C ALA A 117 -14.31 0.40 -28.22
N ASN A 118 -13.81 -0.11 -27.09
CA ASN A 118 -12.40 0.00 -26.74
C ASN A 118 -11.64 -1.31 -26.94
N PHE A 119 -12.30 -2.45 -26.74
CA PHE A 119 -11.68 -3.79 -26.77
C PHE A 119 -12.60 -4.81 -27.44
N PRO A 120 -12.86 -4.71 -28.75
CA PRO A 120 -13.79 -5.60 -29.48
C PRO A 120 -13.34 -7.06 -29.48
N ASP A 121 -12.04 -7.30 -29.29
CA ASP A 121 -11.41 -8.62 -29.14
C ASP A 121 -11.49 -9.14 -27.68
N THR A 122 -12.16 -8.43 -26.80
CA THR A 122 -12.25 -8.71 -25.34
C THR A 122 -10.89 -8.72 -24.61
N ASN A 123 -9.84 -8.11 -25.19
CA ASN A 123 -8.52 -8.02 -24.59
C ASN A 123 -8.36 -6.71 -23.81
N GLY A 124 -9.23 -6.48 -22.83
CA GLY A 124 -9.24 -5.25 -22.06
C GLY A 124 -9.94 -5.35 -20.71
N ILE A 125 -9.77 -4.28 -19.92
CA ILE A 125 -10.29 -4.10 -18.59
C ILE A 125 -11.19 -2.85 -18.60
N LEU A 126 -12.36 -2.93 -17.99
CA LEU A 126 -13.18 -1.78 -17.68
C LEU A 126 -13.03 -1.43 -16.19
N TRP A 127 -12.75 -0.17 -15.93
CA TRP A 127 -12.63 0.38 -14.57
C TRP A 127 -13.77 1.37 -14.35
N VAL A 128 -14.76 0.99 -13.55
CA VAL A 128 -15.90 1.85 -13.24
C VAL A 128 -15.64 2.68 -11.99
N ASN A 129 -16.18 3.91 -11.96
CA ASN A 129 -16.26 4.68 -10.73
C ASN A 129 -17.21 3.94 -9.76
N ASP A 130 -16.68 3.54 -8.61
CA ASP A 130 -17.43 2.80 -7.57
C ASP A 130 -18.20 3.69 -6.61
N GLY A 131 -18.24 5.00 -6.86
CA GLY A 131 -18.89 6.01 -6.04
C GLY A 131 -18.13 6.43 -4.79
N THR A 132 -16.92 5.88 -4.56
CA THR A 132 -16.10 6.13 -3.37
C THR A 132 -14.62 6.36 -3.69
N GLN A 133 -14.00 5.50 -4.44
CA GLN A 133 -12.57 5.53 -4.79
C GLN A 133 -12.30 6.20 -6.15
N GLY A 134 -13.24 6.12 -7.09
CA GLY A 134 -13.10 6.72 -8.41
C GLY A 134 -11.84 6.23 -9.13
N GLU A 135 -11.00 7.16 -9.62
CA GLU A 135 -9.74 6.86 -10.31
C GLU A 135 -8.59 6.46 -9.35
N LYS A 136 -8.82 6.44 -8.05
CA LYS A 136 -7.76 6.10 -7.09
C LYS A 136 -7.55 4.60 -6.99
N LEU A 137 -8.63 3.81 -6.98
CA LEU A 137 -8.59 2.38 -6.77
C LEU A 137 -9.66 1.67 -7.60
N ASN A 138 -9.28 0.68 -8.40
CA ASN A 138 -10.19 -0.20 -9.14
C ASN A 138 -10.68 -1.33 -8.24
N THR A 139 -11.75 -1.08 -7.50
CA THR A 139 -12.32 -2.01 -6.53
C THR A 139 -13.16 -3.12 -7.15
N ILE A 140 -13.53 -3.00 -8.43
CA ILE A 140 -14.41 -3.93 -9.13
C ILE A 140 -13.70 -4.47 -10.37
N SER A 141 -13.27 -5.72 -10.32
CA SER A 141 -12.62 -6.36 -11.47
C SER A 141 -13.65 -6.63 -12.57
N ILE A 142 -13.47 -5.97 -13.73
CA ILE A 142 -14.26 -6.19 -14.94
C ILE A 142 -13.30 -6.45 -16.09
N MET A 143 -13.29 -7.66 -16.60
CA MET A 143 -12.36 -8.09 -17.66
C MET A 143 -13.10 -8.67 -18.85
N GLY A 144 -12.58 -8.39 -20.04
CA GLY A 144 -12.94 -9.16 -21.22
C GLY A 144 -12.33 -10.57 -21.17
N ARG A 145 -12.96 -11.52 -21.87
CA ARG A 145 -12.57 -12.96 -21.85
C ARG A 145 -11.12 -13.20 -22.27
N THR A 146 -10.65 -12.52 -23.31
CA THR A 146 -9.27 -12.65 -23.78
C THR A 146 -8.28 -12.16 -22.70
N MET A 147 -8.58 -11.04 -22.03
CA MET A 147 -7.78 -10.54 -20.92
C MET A 147 -7.77 -11.53 -19.76
N TYR A 148 -8.94 -12.04 -19.34
CA TYR A 148 -9.02 -13.06 -18.31
C TYR A 148 -8.18 -14.31 -18.64
N ARG A 149 -8.25 -14.79 -19.89
CA ARG A 149 -7.47 -15.97 -20.32
C ARG A 149 -5.96 -15.73 -20.26
N SER A 150 -5.50 -14.50 -20.49
CA SER A 150 -4.08 -14.15 -20.37
C SER A 150 -3.58 -14.14 -18.92
N PHE A 151 -4.45 -13.78 -17.97
CA PHE A 151 -4.13 -13.85 -16.53
C PHE A 151 -4.36 -15.23 -15.93
N GLY A 152 -5.43 -15.93 -16.33
CA GLY A 152 -5.89 -17.16 -15.73
C GLY A 152 -6.60 -17.00 -14.38
N PHE A 153 -6.80 -15.77 -13.91
CA PHE A 153 -7.44 -15.44 -12.63
C PHE A 153 -8.11 -14.05 -12.69
N LEU A 154 -8.99 -13.77 -11.73
CA LEU A 154 -9.65 -12.46 -11.58
C LEU A 154 -8.84 -11.51 -10.68
N TYR A 155 -8.31 -12.05 -9.59
CA TYR A 155 -7.28 -11.43 -8.76
C TYR A 155 -6.16 -12.43 -8.50
N HIS A 156 -4.93 -11.95 -8.36
CA HIS A 156 -3.78 -12.82 -8.23
C HIS A 156 -3.90 -13.77 -7.03
N PRO A 157 -3.71 -15.09 -7.20
CA PRO A 157 -4.03 -16.12 -6.20
C PRO A 157 -3.14 -16.11 -4.95
N GLU A 158 -2.00 -15.42 -4.97
CA GLU A 158 -1.17 -15.26 -3.76
C GLU A 158 -1.83 -14.40 -2.69
N TYR A 159 -2.76 -13.50 -3.07
CA TYR A 159 -3.52 -12.72 -2.09
C TYR A 159 -4.56 -13.55 -1.37
N LYS A 160 -4.87 -13.17 -0.13
CA LYS A 160 -5.92 -13.79 0.67
C LYS A 160 -7.22 -12.97 0.65
N SER A 161 -7.10 -11.63 0.73
CA SER A 161 -8.27 -10.76 0.83
C SER A 161 -8.08 -9.32 0.37
N LEU A 162 -6.91 -8.72 0.64
CA LEU A 162 -6.62 -7.29 0.52
C LEU A 162 -5.50 -7.06 -0.51
N PHE A 163 -5.27 -5.78 -0.90
CA PHE A 163 -4.21 -5.35 -1.83
C PHE A 163 -4.26 -5.93 -3.25
N CYS A 164 -5.08 -6.93 -3.53
CA CYS A 164 -5.26 -7.47 -4.88
C CYS A 164 -5.85 -6.42 -5.85
N ASP A 165 -6.75 -5.58 -5.36
CA ASP A 165 -7.31 -4.42 -6.06
C ASP A 165 -6.30 -3.29 -6.22
N THR A 166 -5.39 -3.12 -5.26
CA THR A 166 -4.27 -2.17 -5.33
C THR A 166 -3.30 -2.58 -6.44
N GLU A 167 -2.82 -3.84 -6.46
CA GLU A 167 -1.98 -4.35 -7.55
C GLU A 167 -2.69 -4.24 -8.90
N PHE A 168 -3.96 -4.61 -8.97
CA PHE A 168 -4.75 -4.52 -10.20
C PHE A 168 -4.86 -3.07 -10.69
N THR A 169 -4.99 -2.12 -9.79
CA THR A 169 -4.98 -0.67 -10.09
C THR A 169 -3.62 -0.22 -10.63
N ASP A 170 -2.52 -0.65 -9.99
CA ASP A 170 -1.17 -0.31 -10.44
C ASP A 170 -0.90 -0.86 -11.85
N LEU A 171 -1.34 -2.08 -12.14
CA LEU A 171 -1.27 -2.64 -13.49
C LEU A 171 -2.08 -1.81 -14.50
N CYS A 172 -3.31 -1.41 -14.15
CA CYS A 172 -4.16 -0.57 -15.00
C CYS A 172 -3.58 0.83 -15.25
N LYS A 173 -2.85 1.40 -14.30
CA LYS A 173 -2.17 2.70 -14.45
C LYS A 173 -0.81 2.59 -15.13
N GLY A 174 -0.17 1.43 -15.07
CA GLY A 174 1.18 1.14 -15.56
C GLY A 174 1.17 0.29 -16.84
N SER A 175 1.60 -0.96 -16.73
CA SER A 175 1.85 -1.85 -17.86
C SER A 175 0.62 -2.17 -18.71
N LEU A 176 -0.58 -2.06 -18.14
CA LEU A 176 -1.84 -2.29 -18.84
C LEU A 176 -2.64 -1.00 -19.13
N ALA A 177 -2.03 0.18 -19.06
CA ALA A 177 -2.73 1.44 -19.28
C ALA A 177 -3.44 1.51 -20.63
N SER A 178 -2.85 0.96 -21.70
CA SER A 178 -3.45 0.86 -23.04
C SER A 178 -4.57 -0.18 -23.13
N LYS A 179 -4.69 -1.08 -22.16
CA LYS A 179 -5.70 -2.14 -22.06
C LYS A 179 -6.76 -1.85 -20.99
N CYS A 180 -6.73 -0.69 -20.36
CA CYS A 180 -7.67 -0.30 -19.32
C CYS A 180 -8.46 0.95 -19.73
N ARG A 181 -9.78 0.91 -19.57
CA ARG A 181 -10.66 2.03 -19.83
C ARG A 181 -11.43 2.43 -18.59
N TYR A 182 -11.17 3.64 -18.08
CA TYR A 182 -11.93 4.22 -16.96
C TYR A 182 -13.28 4.78 -17.43
N ILE A 183 -14.32 4.49 -16.65
CA ILE A 183 -15.70 4.98 -16.83
C ILE A 183 -16.01 5.92 -15.66
N PRO A 184 -16.13 7.25 -15.88
CA PRO A 184 -16.12 8.25 -14.80
C PRO A 184 -17.39 8.34 -13.97
N TYR A 185 -18.51 7.82 -14.46
CA TYR A 185 -19.77 7.85 -13.72
C TYR A 185 -19.99 6.58 -12.91
N VAL A 186 -20.79 6.70 -11.83
CA VAL A 186 -21.05 5.59 -10.90
C VAL A 186 -22.02 4.61 -11.55
N LEU A 187 -21.46 3.52 -12.09
CA LEU A 187 -22.22 2.44 -12.70
C LEU A 187 -22.59 1.37 -11.67
N ILE A 188 -21.63 1.01 -10.82
CA ILE A 188 -21.77 0.07 -9.71
C ILE A 188 -21.18 0.74 -8.47
N ARG A 189 -21.98 0.87 -7.40
CA ARG A 189 -21.51 1.45 -6.14
C ARG A 189 -20.97 0.37 -5.22
N HIS A 190 -19.80 0.60 -4.64
CA HIS A 190 -19.22 -0.26 -3.63
C HIS A 190 -19.46 0.31 -2.22
N GLU A 191 -20.39 -0.30 -1.47
CA GLU A 191 -20.81 0.12 -0.12
C GLU A 191 -19.86 -0.45 0.95
N HIS A 192 -18.64 0.06 0.99
CA HIS A 192 -17.60 -0.45 1.86
C HIS A 192 -17.56 0.27 3.22
N PRO A 193 -17.35 -0.42 4.38
CA PRO A 193 -17.33 0.21 5.71
C PRO A 193 -16.33 1.37 5.84
N GLY A 194 -15.15 1.25 5.24
CA GLY A 194 -14.13 2.28 5.26
C GLY A 194 -14.44 3.53 4.42
N THR A 195 -15.51 3.52 3.65
CA THR A 195 -15.86 4.59 2.69
C THR A 195 -17.23 5.22 2.91
N GLY A 196 -17.76 5.13 4.13
CA GLY A 196 -19.01 5.81 4.49
C GLY A 196 -20.19 4.88 4.83
N PHE A 197 -19.98 3.57 4.86
CA PHE A 197 -21.00 2.56 5.20
C PHE A 197 -20.59 1.74 6.43
N PRO A 198 -20.43 2.37 7.63
CA PRO A 198 -19.92 1.69 8.82
C PRO A 198 -20.80 0.53 9.30
N GLU A 199 -22.07 0.50 8.94
CA GLU A 199 -23.02 -0.58 9.22
C GLU A 199 -22.65 -1.90 8.50
N ARG A 200 -21.77 -1.85 7.50
CA ARG A 200 -21.24 -3.02 6.79
C ARG A 200 -20.10 -3.71 7.52
N ASN A 201 -19.62 -3.16 8.65
CA ASN A 201 -18.52 -3.72 9.42
C ASN A 201 -19.02 -4.88 10.32
N ASP A 202 -18.86 -6.10 9.85
CA ASP A 202 -19.30 -7.32 10.52
C ASP A 202 -18.14 -8.32 10.74
N ALA A 203 -18.48 -9.51 11.26
CA ALA A 203 -17.53 -10.58 11.53
C ALA A 203 -16.77 -11.07 10.28
N LEU A 204 -17.40 -11.09 9.11
CA LEU A 204 -16.75 -11.47 7.86
C LEU A 204 -15.70 -10.42 7.46
N TYR A 205 -16.01 -9.15 7.69
CA TYR A 205 -15.08 -8.06 7.46
C TYR A 205 -13.85 -8.16 8.36
N ALA A 206 -14.07 -8.40 9.68
CA ALA A 206 -12.99 -8.60 10.64
C ALA A 206 -12.12 -9.83 10.30
N ARG A 207 -12.77 -10.92 9.84
CA ARG A 207 -12.07 -12.12 9.34
C ARG A 207 -11.13 -11.79 8.18
N ASN A 208 -11.56 -10.96 7.24
CA ASN A 208 -10.80 -10.59 6.06
C ASN A 208 -9.64 -9.63 6.41
N GLN A 209 -9.83 -8.73 7.37
CA GLN A 209 -8.81 -7.78 7.84
C GLN A 209 -7.59 -8.44 8.47
N ARG A 210 -7.70 -9.66 9.02
CA ARG A 210 -6.56 -10.38 9.60
C ARG A 210 -5.44 -10.67 8.59
N TYR A 211 -5.75 -10.69 7.28
CA TYR A 211 -4.79 -10.91 6.21
C TYR A 211 -4.02 -9.65 5.79
N TRP A 212 -4.29 -8.50 6.42
CA TRP A 212 -3.66 -7.22 6.06
C TRP A 212 -2.14 -7.32 5.94
N THR A 213 -1.49 -7.87 6.96
CA THR A 213 -0.02 -7.97 7.00
C THR A 213 0.53 -8.89 5.91
N GLU A 214 -0.10 -10.06 5.75
CA GLU A 214 0.32 -11.06 4.77
C GLU A 214 0.15 -10.53 3.34
N ASP A 215 -1.03 -9.97 3.04
CA ASP A 215 -1.34 -9.45 1.71
C ASP A 215 -0.52 -8.21 1.36
N MET A 216 -0.17 -7.37 2.35
CA MET A 216 0.74 -6.25 2.12
C MET A 216 2.15 -6.74 1.78
N HIS A 217 2.66 -7.76 2.44
CA HIS A 217 3.94 -8.38 2.07
C HIS A 217 3.89 -8.95 0.65
N THR A 218 2.81 -9.65 0.30
CA THR A 218 2.57 -10.13 -1.05
C THR A 218 2.60 -8.98 -2.06
N TYR A 219 1.87 -7.90 -1.82
CA TYR A 219 1.85 -6.73 -2.69
C TYR A 219 3.23 -6.11 -2.87
N ILE A 220 3.97 -5.86 -1.79
CA ILE A 220 5.33 -5.29 -1.85
C ILE A 220 6.29 -6.21 -2.63
N SER A 221 6.20 -7.53 -2.42
CA SER A 221 7.07 -8.49 -3.11
C SER A 221 6.80 -8.59 -4.62
N ARG A 222 5.56 -8.36 -5.03
CA ARG A 222 5.09 -8.45 -6.42
C ARG A 222 5.14 -7.14 -7.18
N LYS A 223 5.18 -6.00 -6.47
CA LYS A 223 5.21 -4.68 -7.07
C LYS A 223 6.46 -4.48 -7.93
N THR A 224 6.26 -3.98 -9.15
CA THR A 224 7.36 -3.62 -10.05
C THR A 224 7.81 -2.19 -9.75
N TYR A 225 9.10 -2.01 -9.49
CA TYR A 225 9.70 -0.70 -9.26
C TYR A 225 10.59 -0.31 -10.44
N GLU A 226 10.61 0.99 -10.76
CA GLU A 226 11.47 1.53 -11.82
C GLU A 226 12.95 1.47 -11.40
N TYR A 227 13.21 1.70 -10.11
CA TYR A 227 14.53 1.62 -9.50
C TYR A 227 14.53 0.66 -8.30
N ASP A 228 15.71 0.19 -7.95
CA ASP A 228 15.89 -0.66 -6.77
C ASP A 228 16.06 0.21 -5.51
N TRP A 229 16.63 1.42 -5.68
CA TRP A 229 16.87 2.36 -4.58
C TRP A 229 16.76 3.81 -5.04
N SER A 230 16.05 4.65 -4.25
CA SER A 230 15.96 6.10 -4.39
C SER A 230 16.78 6.78 -3.29
N ILE A 231 17.82 7.50 -3.65
CA ILE A 231 18.59 8.36 -2.74
C ILE A 231 17.97 9.76 -2.81
N LEU A 232 17.47 10.25 -1.67
CA LEU A 232 16.68 11.47 -1.56
C LEU A 232 17.50 12.56 -0.87
N ILE A 233 17.68 13.72 -1.50
CA ILE A 233 18.50 14.81 -0.99
C ILE A 233 17.69 16.11 -0.98
N ALA A 234 17.47 16.68 0.20
CA ALA A 234 16.91 18.00 0.34
C ALA A 234 18.03 19.02 0.50
N THR A 235 18.07 20.06 -0.34
CA THR A 235 19.10 21.09 -0.33
C THR A 235 18.52 22.49 -0.47
N ILE A 236 19.34 23.50 -0.26
CA ILE A 236 18.98 24.94 -0.35
C ILE A 236 20.07 25.72 -1.04
N SER A 237 19.74 26.95 -1.53
CA SER A 237 20.70 27.90 -2.06
C SER A 237 21.82 28.18 -1.07
N GLY A 238 23.06 28.23 -1.57
CA GLY A 238 24.28 28.43 -0.80
C GLY A 238 24.91 27.13 -0.27
N ARG A 239 24.37 25.96 -0.61
CA ARG A 239 24.93 24.63 -0.27
C ARG A 239 25.41 23.84 -1.49
N GLU A 240 25.55 24.47 -2.64
CA GLU A 240 25.89 23.84 -3.91
C GLU A 240 27.22 23.06 -3.83
N GLN A 241 28.24 23.61 -3.16
CA GLN A 241 29.52 22.92 -3.00
C GLN A 241 29.42 21.67 -2.10
N SER A 242 28.57 21.72 -1.05
CA SER A 242 28.35 20.56 -0.17
C SER A 242 27.61 19.47 -0.93
N LEU A 243 26.56 19.85 -1.67
CA LEU A 243 25.84 18.94 -2.54
C LEU A 243 26.75 18.29 -3.59
N GLN A 244 27.62 19.07 -4.25
CA GLN A 244 28.56 18.53 -5.25
C GLN A 244 29.50 17.49 -4.64
N ARG A 245 30.06 17.75 -3.45
CA ARG A 245 30.91 16.80 -2.73
C ARG A 245 30.16 15.53 -2.39
N LEU A 246 28.94 15.66 -1.86
CA LEU A 246 28.10 14.51 -1.56
C LEU A 246 27.78 13.67 -2.82
N LEU A 247 27.38 14.32 -3.91
CA LEU A 247 27.10 13.65 -5.18
C LEU A 247 28.31 12.92 -5.75
N GLN A 248 29.50 13.49 -5.59
CA GLN A 248 30.76 12.82 -5.99
C GLN A 248 30.94 11.52 -5.19
N VAL A 249 30.84 11.57 -3.85
CA VAL A 249 30.96 10.39 -2.97
C VAL A 249 29.92 9.33 -3.32
N ILE A 250 28.65 9.73 -3.52
CA ILE A 250 27.58 8.81 -3.91
C ILE A 250 27.92 8.14 -5.25
N ASN A 251 28.34 8.92 -6.27
CA ASN A 251 28.63 8.38 -7.58
C ASN A 251 29.84 7.43 -7.59
N GLU A 252 30.89 7.74 -6.85
CA GLU A 252 32.05 6.87 -6.69
C GLU A 252 31.67 5.53 -6.04
N HIS A 253 30.95 5.56 -4.93
CA HIS A 253 30.56 4.33 -4.24
C HIS A 253 29.56 3.51 -5.02
N ARG A 254 28.48 4.12 -5.58
CA ARG A 254 27.48 3.34 -6.32
C ARG A 254 28.07 2.65 -7.55
N ALA A 255 29.01 3.30 -8.25
CA ALA A 255 29.62 2.73 -9.44
C ALA A 255 30.48 1.48 -9.14
N VAL A 256 31.14 1.46 -7.97
CA VAL A 256 32.04 0.36 -7.58
C VAL A 256 31.31 -0.72 -6.79
N LEU A 257 30.45 -0.33 -5.85
CA LEU A 257 29.87 -1.25 -4.86
C LEU A 257 28.47 -1.74 -5.24
N CYS A 258 27.74 -0.99 -6.07
CA CYS A 258 26.37 -1.32 -6.45
C CYS A 258 26.14 -1.25 -7.98
N PRO A 259 27.05 -1.77 -8.84
CA PRO A 259 26.95 -1.61 -10.29
C PRO A 259 25.67 -2.23 -10.88
N ASP A 260 25.12 -3.25 -10.24
CA ASP A 260 23.93 -3.96 -10.71
C ASP A 260 22.61 -3.37 -10.21
N LEU A 261 22.65 -2.39 -9.28
CA LEU A 261 21.43 -1.75 -8.78
C LEU A 261 21.05 -0.55 -9.66
N ARG A 262 19.76 -0.48 -9.98
CA ARG A 262 19.17 0.71 -10.60
C ARG A 262 18.90 1.74 -9.49
N ILE A 263 19.74 2.76 -9.42
CA ILE A 263 19.70 3.79 -8.37
C ILE A 263 19.31 5.12 -8.99
N GLU A 264 18.24 5.74 -8.51
CA GLU A 264 17.93 7.14 -8.79
C GLU A 264 18.40 8.05 -7.65
N ILE A 265 18.71 9.29 -8.00
CA ILE A 265 19.03 10.36 -7.04
C ILE A 265 17.99 11.47 -7.25
N CYS A 266 17.15 11.71 -6.26
CA CYS A 266 16.13 12.74 -6.28
C CYS A 266 16.59 13.91 -5.42
N ILE A 267 16.62 15.13 -5.99
CA ILE A 267 17.08 16.34 -5.31
C ILE A 267 15.94 17.36 -5.26
N ALA A 268 15.56 17.79 -4.07
CA ALA A 268 14.66 18.93 -3.87
C ALA A 268 15.47 20.16 -3.49
N PHE A 269 15.61 21.08 -4.46
CA PHE A 269 16.31 22.33 -4.30
C PHE A 269 15.29 23.47 -4.17
N ASP A 270 15.49 24.36 -3.20
CA ASP A 270 14.75 25.62 -3.09
C ASP A 270 15.59 26.69 -2.42
N ASN A 271 15.06 27.91 -2.36
CA ASN A 271 15.68 29.03 -1.65
C ASN A 271 15.01 29.26 -0.28
N ARG A 272 14.80 28.18 0.48
CA ARG A 272 14.15 28.16 1.81
C ARG A 272 12.65 28.50 1.78
N GLU A 273 11.97 28.34 0.63
CA GLU A 273 10.54 28.59 0.53
C GLU A 273 9.72 27.50 1.23
N LYS A 274 10.23 26.25 1.24
CA LYS A 274 9.55 25.12 1.87
C LYS A 274 10.23 24.72 3.17
N LYS A 275 9.43 24.29 4.15
CA LYS A 275 9.95 23.64 5.35
C LYS A 275 10.54 22.27 5.01
N ILE A 276 11.53 21.83 5.76
CA ILE A 276 12.24 20.57 5.47
C ILE A 276 11.28 19.36 5.45
N GLY A 277 10.31 19.29 6.36
CA GLY A 277 9.34 18.20 6.38
C GLY A 277 8.49 18.13 5.12
N THR A 278 8.12 19.27 4.52
CA THR A 278 7.41 19.31 3.23
C THR A 278 8.31 18.78 2.11
N LYS A 279 9.58 19.21 2.05
CA LYS A 279 10.53 18.71 1.04
C LYS A 279 10.77 17.20 1.17
N ARG A 280 10.94 16.70 2.38
CA ARG A 280 11.10 15.26 2.64
C ARG A 280 9.86 14.49 2.20
N GLN A 281 8.66 15.02 2.46
CA GLN A 281 7.42 14.38 2.01
C GLN A 281 7.30 14.33 0.48
N GLU A 282 7.59 15.44 -0.20
CA GLU A 282 7.55 15.50 -1.65
C GLU A 282 8.57 14.54 -2.29
N LEU A 283 9.80 14.50 -1.77
CA LEU A 283 10.83 13.58 -2.23
C LEU A 283 10.42 12.11 -2.03
N LEU A 284 9.93 11.76 -0.83
CA LEU A 284 9.49 10.39 -0.55
C LEU A 284 8.32 9.98 -1.45
N HIS A 285 7.40 10.91 -1.71
CA HIS A 285 6.26 10.65 -2.59
C HIS A 285 6.67 10.48 -4.06
N SER A 286 7.74 11.15 -4.49
CA SER A 286 8.26 11.06 -5.87
C SER A 286 9.21 9.87 -6.08
N ALA A 287 9.66 9.22 -5.02
CA ALA A 287 10.58 8.08 -5.08
C ALA A 287 9.97 6.89 -5.83
N LYS A 288 10.70 6.38 -6.83
CA LYS A 288 10.27 5.26 -7.66
C LYS A 288 11.06 3.97 -7.36
N GLY A 289 11.99 4.03 -6.42
CA GLY A 289 12.76 2.90 -5.94
C GLY A 289 11.97 2.00 -5.00
N LYS A 290 12.26 0.70 -5.03
CA LYS A 290 11.75 -0.26 -4.03
C LYS A 290 12.18 0.11 -2.62
N TYR A 291 13.37 0.67 -2.49
CA TYR A 291 13.92 1.22 -1.25
C TYR A 291 14.18 2.71 -1.41
N PHE A 292 14.16 3.42 -0.30
CA PHE A 292 14.62 4.80 -0.23
C PHE A 292 15.55 5.02 0.96
N SER A 293 16.31 6.09 0.92
CA SER A 293 16.97 6.70 2.07
C SER A 293 17.22 8.18 1.81
N PHE A 294 17.24 8.98 2.86
CA PHE A 294 17.70 10.36 2.78
C PHE A 294 19.18 10.45 3.13
N ILE A 295 19.88 11.35 2.46
CA ILE A 295 21.23 11.79 2.85
C ILE A 295 21.19 13.32 2.88
N ASP A 296 21.49 13.92 4.02
CA ASP A 296 21.50 15.37 4.15
C ASP A 296 22.71 15.96 3.38
N ASP A 297 22.51 17.11 2.73
CA ASP A 297 23.43 17.72 1.76
C ASP A 297 24.77 18.21 2.36
N ASP A 298 24.84 18.34 3.68
CA ASP A 298 26.04 18.71 4.45
C ASP A 298 26.71 17.55 5.17
N ASP A 299 26.20 16.32 5.01
CA ASP A 299 26.74 15.10 5.59
C ASP A 299 27.53 14.26 4.57
N THR A 300 28.06 13.11 4.99
CA THR A 300 28.69 12.14 4.10
C THR A 300 28.41 10.70 4.51
N VAL A 301 28.61 9.78 3.57
CA VAL A 301 28.41 8.35 3.75
C VAL A 301 29.70 7.58 3.39
N THR A 302 29.86 6.39 3.97
CA THR A 302 31.02 5.56 3.75
C THR A 302 30.72 4.43 2.75
N ALA A 303 31.74 3.68 2.34
CA ALA A 303 31.58 2.45 1.56
C ALA A 303 30.62 1.45 2.24
N ALA A 304 30.68 1.32 3.58
CA ALA A 304 29.82 0.44 4.35
C ALA A 304 28.31 0.74 4.16
N TYR A 305 27.95 2.01 3.95
CA TYR A 305 26.56 2.39 3.68
C TYR A 305 26.03 1.75 2.39
N PHE A 306 26.81 1.72 1.33
CA PHE A 306 26.45 1.12 0.05
C PHE A 306 26.49 -0.40 0.06
N GLU A 307 27.50 -0.99 0.70
CA GLU A 307 27.61 -2.44 0.83
C GLU A 307 26.44 -3.03 1.61
N ASP A 308 26.06 -2.39 2.71
CA ASP A 308 24.94 -2.84 3.55
C ASP A 308 23.58 -2.51 2.92
N ALA A 309 23.47 -1.41 2.13
CA ALA A 309 22.33 -1.15 1.29
C ALA A 309 22.12 -2.27 0.25
N LEU A 310 23.19 -2.65 -0.46
CA LEU A 310 23.15 -3.75 -1.42
C LEU A 310 22.69 -5.07 -0.78
N ALA A 311 23.24 -5.40 0.38
CA ALA A 311 22.86 -6.61 1.11
C ALA A 311 21.40 -6.56 1.60
N THR A 312 20.94 -5.38 2.07
CA THR A 312 19.55 -5.14 2.49
C THR A 312 18.57 -5.36 1.32
N ILE A 313 18.87 -4.75 0.16
CA ILE A 313 18.03 -4.80 -1.03
C ILE A 313 17.96 -6.22 -1.59
N ARG A 314 19.11 -6.89 -1.74
CA ARG A 314 19.18 -8.26 -2.24
C ARG A 314 18.56 -9.27 -1.30
N GLY A 315 18.69 -9.07 0.02
CA GLY A 315 18.12 -9.93 1.04
C GLY A 315 16.62 -9.70 1.29
N GLY A 316 16.03 -8.65 0.72
CA GLY A 316 14.62 -8.33 0.91
C GLY A 316 14.25 -7.91 2.33
N PHE A 317 15.20 -7.39 3.12
CA PHE A 317 14.94 -6.90 4.46
C PHE A 317 14.10 -5.61 4.43
N HIS A 318 13.30 -5.36 5.45
CA HIS A 318 12.49 -4.14 5.54
C HIS A 318 13.33 -2.87 5.66
N CYS A 319 14.48 -2.96 6.33
CA CYS A 319 15.44 -1.87 6.43
C CYS A 319 16.87 -2.39 6.69
N CYS A 320 17.82 -1.46 6.60
CA CYS A 320 19.19 -1.64 7.03
C CYS A 320 19.38 -1.08 8.44
N ARG A 321 20.05 -1.82 9.35
CA ARG A 321 20.60 -1.22 10.55
C ARG A 321 21.63 -0.17 10.16
N LEU A 322 21.57 1.00 10.76
CA LEU A 322 22.51 2.08 10.46
C LEU A 322 23.27 2.48 11.71
N ARG A 323 24.58 2.60 11.62
CA ARG A 323 25.45 3.20 12.62
C ARG A 323 26.14 4.42 12.04
N GLY A 324 26.10 5.52 12.75
CA GLY A 324 26.76 6.75 12.31
C GLY A 324 27.64 7.34 13.39
N GLN A 325 28.43 8.34 12.98
CA GLN A 325 29.31 9.11 13.83
C GLN A 325 28.92 10.58 13.80
N MET A 326 28.93 11.21 14.94
CA MET A 326 28.63 12.61 15.17
C MET A 326 29.65 13.18 16.15
N ASN A 327 30.77 13.76 15.66
CA ASN A 327 31.95 14.12 16.45
C ASN A 327 32.49 12.90 17.24
N GLN A 328 32.60 13.04 18.59
CA GLN A 328 33.02 11.95 19.48
C GLN A 328 31.91 10.93 19.80
N TYR A 329 30.67 11.22 19.44
CA TYR A 329 29.54 10.35 19.69
C TYR A 329 29.25 9.44 18.51
N THR A 330 28.65 8.29 18.79
CA THR A 330 28.06 7.42 17.77
C THR A 330 26.56 7.33 17.93
N PHE A 331 25.87 6.96 16.87
CA PHE A 331 24.44 6.66 16.92
C PHE A 331 24.14 5.37 16.18
N THR A 332 23.15 4.65 16.67
CA THR A 332 22.67 3.41 16.05
C THR A 332 21.15 3.42 15.90
N HIS A 333 20.72 3.24 14.66
CA HIS A 333 19.31 3.05 14.31
C HIS A 333 19.05 1.58 14.02
N SER A 334 18.12 0.97 14.77
CA SER A 334 17.80 -0.45 14.67
C SER A 334 16.34 -0.70 15.03
N VAL A 335 15.71 -1.68 14.39
CA VAL A 335 14.36 -2.14 14.76
C VAL A 335 14.30 -2.71 16.17
N LYS A 336 15.44 -3.10 16.74
CA LYS A 336 15.56 -3.56 18.13
C LYS A 336 15.49 -2.41 19.14
N ASN A 337 15.76 -1.17 18.72
CA ASN A 337 15.68 0.00 19.55
C ASN A 337 14.21 0.44 19.65
N THR A 338 13.56 0.02 20.72
CA THR A 338 12.13 0.33 20.93
C THR A 338 11.97 1.75 21.51
N LEU A 339 10.75 2.28 21.39
CA LEU A 339 10.39 3.60 21.93
C LEU A 339 10.48 3.68 23.48
N THR A 340 10.64 2.55 24.15
CA THR A 340 10.72 2.43 25.61
C THR A 340 12.17 2.25 26.10
N MET A 341 13.14 2.10 25.19
CA MET A 341 14.55 1.96 25.57
C MET A 341 15.19 3.31 25.93
N PRO A 342 16.23 3.31 26.75
CA PRO A 342 17.10 4.48 26.90
C PRO A 342 17.65 4.92 25.54
N MET A 343 17.61 6.21 25.23
CA MET A 343 18.10 6.73 23.97
C MET A 343 19.62 6.91 23.89
N CYS A 344 20.33 6.74 25.02
CA CYS A 344 21.78 6.87 25.07
C CYS A 344 22.37 5.86 26.07
N ILE A 345 23.40 5.14 25.63
CA ILE A 345 24.19 4.25 26.48
C ILE A 345 25.67 4.64 26.28
N GLY A 346 26.29 5.23 27.34
CA GLY A 346 27.62 5.82 27.20
C GLY A 346 27.61 6.97 26.19
N ASP A 347 28.42 6.85 25.13
CA ASP A 347 28.54 7.83 24.06
C ASP A 347 27.80 7.39 22.78
N GLU A 348 26.92 6.38 22.85
CA GLU A 348 26.13 5.88 21.75
C GLU A 348 24.65 6.24 21.90
N PHE A 349 24.08 6.94 20.90
CA PHE A 349 22.66 7.24 20.80
C PHE A 349 21.91 6.12 20.09
N LEU A 350 20.87 5.58 20.73
CA LEU A 350 20.05 4.51 20.22
C LEU A 350 18.70 5.03 19.76
N ARG A 351 18.29 4.70 18.52
CA ARG A 351 17.01 5.12 17.94
C ARG A 351 16.41 3.99 17.10
N PRO A 352 15.08 3.97 16.93
CA PRO A 352 14.46 3.22 15.84
C PRO A 352 14.97 3.72 14.48
N PRO A 353 14.81 2.93 13.39
CA PRO A 353 15.14 3.37 12.04
C PRO A 353 14.46 4.69 11.70
N ASN A 354 15.22 5.61 11.13
CA ASN A 354 14.74 6.92 10.67
C ASN A 354 14.98 7.11 9.17
N HIS A 355 14.78 8.33 8.69
CA HIS A 355 14.90 8.68 7.28
C HIS A 355 16.28 8.43 6.66
N LEU A 356 17.37 8.36 7.45
CA LEU A 356 18.73 8.07 6.97
C LEU A 356 18.94 6.58 6.65
N ASN A 357 18.12 5.70 7.21
CA ASN A 357 18.19 4.26 6.95
C ASN A 357 17.71 3.94 5.53
N ILE A 358 18.26 2.89 4.96
CA ILE A 358 17.69 2.27 3.76
C ILE A 358 16.42 1.53 4.20
N ILE A 359 15.26 1.94 3.71
CA ILE A 359 13.93 1.42 4.12
C ILE A 359 13.11 1.11 2.86
N MET A 360 12.29 0.05 2.90
CA MET A 360 11.31 -0.20 1.84
C MET A 360 10.37 1.00 1.67
N THR A 361 10.24 1.51 0.46
CA THR A 361 9.50 2.75 0.14
C THR A 361 8.03 2.66 0.56
N ASP A 362 7.37 1.52 0.35
CA ASP A 362 5.98 1.35 0.75
C ASP A 362 5.79 1.36 2.27
N ILE A 363 6.77 0.87 3.04
CA ILE A 363 6.75 0.97 4.50
C ILE A 363 6.98 2.42 4.93
N GLY A 364 7.94 3.11 4.33
CA GLY A 364 8.20 4.53 4.63
C GLY A 364 6.98 5.43 4.35
N ASN A 365 6.23 5.14 3.30
CA ASN A 365 5.02 5.85 2.91
C ASN A 365 3.80 5.57 3.81
N LEU A 366 3.88 4.64 4.77
CA LEU A 366 2.80 4.46 5.77
C LEU A 366 2.60 5.69 6.65
N VAL A 367 3.60 6.55 6.73
CA VAL A 367 3.59 7.75 7.58
C VAL A 367 4.11 8.96 6.83
N SER A 368 3.37 10.06 6.84
CA SER A 368 3.80 11.30 6.19
C SER A 368 4.71 12.13 7.10
N PHE A 369 5.70 12.82 6.54
CA PHE A 369 6.45 13.84 7.28
C PHE A 369 5.55 15.03 7.62
N ARG A 370 5.69 15.56 8.82
CA ARG A 370 4.99 16.79 9.25
C ARG A 370 5.55 18.01 8.51
N ASN A 371 4.70 18.98 8.24
CA ASN A 371 5.12 20.28 7.70
C ASN A 371 5.78 21.12 8.80
N ALA A 372 7.01 20.74 9.20
CA ALA A 372 7.79 21.39 10.23
C ALA A 372 9.22 21.70 9.76
N THR A 373 9.88 22.65 10.42
CA THR A 373 11.28 23.02 10.16
C THR A 373 12.26 22.30 11.08
N ARG A 374 11.77 21.64 12.12
CA ARG A 374 12.56 20.85 13.09
C ARG A 374 11.71 19.74 13.67
N GLY A 375 12.35 18.59 13.99
CA GLY A 375 11.70 17.45 14.65
C GLY A 375 10.74 16.67 13.78
N GLU A 376 10.64 16.98 12.48
CA GLU A 376 9.83 16.25 11.52
C GLU A 376 10.33 14.82 11.32
N ASP A 377 11.65 14.62 11.36
CA ASP A 377 12.33 13.33 11.28
C ASP A 377 12.05 12.46 12.50
N LEU A 378 12.13 13.04 13.69
CA LEU A 378 11.84 12.34 14.94
C LEU A 378 10.36 11.92 15.03
N ASP A 379 9.44 12.85 14.71
CA ASP A 379 8.01 12.56 14.67
C ASP A 379 7.68 11.44 13.67
N TRP A 380 8.27 11.50 12.47
CA TRP A 380 8.12 10.48 11.46
C TRP A 380 8.64 9.11 11.93
N THR A 381 9.85 9.08 12.52
CA THR A 381 10.47 7.88 13.09
C THR A 381 9.57 7.21 14.13
N ILE A 382 9.01 8.02 15.06
CA ILE A 382 8.12 7.52 16.11
C ILE A 382 6.88 6.87 15.54
N ARG A 383 6.20 7.57 14.64
CA ARG A 383 4.96 7.07 14.03
C ARG A 383 5.23 5.85 13.14
N LEU A 384 6.37 5.80 12.43
CA LEU A 384 6.76 4.64 11.66
C LEU A 384 7.02 3.42 12.56
N ALA A 385 7.76 3.59 13.65
CA ALA A 385 8.00 2.52 14.61
C ALA A 385 6.69 2.01 15.26
N GLN A 386 5.73 2.91 15.53
CA GLN A 386 4.41 2.56 16.08
C GLN A 386 3.54 1.75 15.10
N THR A 387 3.80 1.82 13.79
CA THR A 387 3.08 0.97 12.83
C THR A 387 3.37 -0.52 13.02
N GLY A 388 4.52 -0.88 13.59
CA GLY A 388 4.97 -2.27 13.73
C GLY A 388 5.35 -2.95 12.41
N TRP A 389 5.51 -2.18 11.31
CA TRP A 389 5.83 -2.72 9.99
C TRP A 389 7.31 -2.97 9.76
N LEU A 390 8.21 -2.21 10.39
CA LEU A 390 9.65 -2.47 10.35
C LEU A 390 9.99 -3.66 11.24
N ARG A 391 10.05 -4.87 10.69
CA ARG A 391 10.24 -6.12 11.44
C ARG A 391 11.56 -6.81 11.19
N THR A 392 12.09 -6.67 9.97
CA THR A 392 13.35 -7.31 9.58
C THR A 392 14.37 -6.26 9.21
N GLU A 393 15.60 -6.43 9.71
CA GLU A 393 16.71 -5.55 9.35
C GLU A 393 17.93 -6.37 8.94
N TYR A 394 18.64 -5.89 7.92
CA TYR A 394 19.98 -6.36 7.67
C TYR A 394 20.94 -5.75 8.69
N THR A 395 21.80 -6.57 9.25
CA THR A 395 22.83 -6.15 10.21
C THR A 395 24.14 -6.77 9.84
N SER A 396 25.13 -5.93 9.52
CA SER A 396 26.52 -6.32 9.34
C SER A 396 27.29 -6.23 10.66
N ASP A 397 28.60 -6.16 10.60
CA ASP A 397 29.47 -5.93 11.74
C ASP A 397 29.06 -4.64 12.48
N HIS A 398 28.88 -4.76 13.80
CA HIS A 398 28.45 -3.68 14.68
C HIS A 398 29.43 -2.51 14.77
N SER A 399 30.70 -2.69 14.39
CA SER A 399 31.72 -1.65 14.40
C SER A 399 31.68 -0.73 13.19
N ARG A 400 31.00 -1.13 12.10
CA ARG A 400 30.99 -0.38 10.84
C ARG A 400 30.25 0.94 10.95
N ILE A 401 30.87 2.03 10.51
CA ILE A 401 30.27 3.34 10.41
C ILE A 401 29.75 3.53 8.97
N HIS A 402 28.47 3.82 8.85
CA HIS A 402 27.75 4.03 7.58
C HIS A 402 27.63 5.51 7.23
N TYR A 403 27.36 6.32 8.23
CA TYR A 403 26.96 7.72 8.08
C TYR A 403 27.81 8.62 8.95
N ILE A 404 28.29 9.74 8.42
CA ILE A 404 29.07 10.74 9.14
C ILE A 404 28.29 12.05 9.14
N TYR A 405 27.76 12.40 10.30
CA TYR A 405 27.02 13.62 10.52
C TYR A 405 27.99 14.79 10.69
N ASN A 406 27.96 15.74 9.76
CA ASN A 406 28.86 16.88 9.75
C ASN A 406 28.23 18.07 10.49
N LEU A 407 28.56 18.23 11.77
CA LEU A 407 28.08 19.35 12.58
C LEU A 407 28.71 20.70 12.20
N GLY A 408 29.72 20.74 11.34
CA GLY A 408 30.50 21.94 11.09
C GLY A 408 31.11 22.49 12.39
N THR A 409 30.92 23.77 12.66
CA THR A 409 31.32 24.42 13.94
C THR A 409 30.28 24.26 15.05
N ARG A 410 29.15 23.56 14.79
CA ARG A 410 28.12 23.30 15.78
C ARG A 410 28.60 22.24 16.76
N THR A 411 28.67 22.56 18.03
CA THR A 411 28.87 21.60 19.11
C THR A 411 27.54 20.94 19.44
N VAL A 412 27.57 19.65 19.78
CA VAL A 412 26.38 19.00 20.41
C VAL A 412 26.16 19.75 21.73
N ASP A 413 25.00 20.37 21.89
CA ASP A 413 24.66 21.04 23.13
C ASP A 413 24.77 20.02 24.29
N PRO A 414 25.63 20.26 25.29
CA PRO A 414 25.79 19.33 26.40
C PRO A 414 24.47 19.06 27.15
N LYS A 415 23.55 20.02 27.19
CA LYS A 415 22.21 19.85 27.77
C LYS A 415 21.36 18.89 26.95
N THR A 416 21.49 18.92 25.62
CA THR A 416 20.80 17.96 24.74
C THR A 416 21.41 16.57 24.90
N ALA A 417 22.71 16.44 25.01
CA ALA A 417 23.39 15.17 25.28
C ALA A 417 23.05 14.62 26.66
N GLU A 418 23.07 15.45 27.70
CA GLU A 418 22.68 15.07 29.07
C GLU A 418 21.18 14.72 29.14
N PHE A 419 20.35 15.49 28.48
CA PHE A 419 18.91 15.23 28.36
C PHE A 419 18.65 13.86 27.69
N GLN A 420 19.35 13.55 26.60
CA GLN A 420 19.22 12.26 25.93
C GLN A 420 19.77 11.09 26.75
N ARG A 421 20.73 11.32 27.60
CA ARG A 421 21.28 10.33 28.57
C ARG A 421 20.32 10.00 29.71
N THR A 422 19.51 10.96 30.15
CA THR A 422 18.68 10.83 31.36
C THR A 422 17.20 10.55 31.06
N THR A 423 16.77 10.66 29.81
CA THR A 423 15.37 10.74 29.47
C THR A 423 14.90 9.54 28.70
N THR A 424 13.79 8.93 29.14
CA THR A 424 13.07 7.95 28.33
C THR A 424 12.38 8.65 27.15
N TYR A 425 12.25 7.95 26.05
CA TYR A 425 11.62 8.42 24.82
C TYR A 425 10.24 9.10 25.05
N GLN A 426 9.48 8.64 26.03
CA GLN A 426 8.20 9.22 26.46
C GLN A 426 8.31 10.66 26.98
N VAL A 427 9.42 11.00 27.62
CA VAL A 427 9.67 12.35 28.14
C VAL A 427 10.10 13.27 26.99
N MET A 428 10.86 12.77 26.03
CA MET A 428 11.19 13.51 24.80
C MET A 428 9.94 13.86 23.98
N LEU A 429 9.00 12.92 23.82
CA LEU A 429 7.70 13.18 23.20
C LEU A 429 7.02 14.39 23.85
N LYS A 430 6.99 14.47 25.16
CA LYS A 430 6.36 15.58 25.90
C LYS A 430 7.06 16.92 25.72
N MET A 431 8.38 16.94 25.43
CA MET A 431 9.15 18.18 25.30
C MET A 431 9.15 18.73 23.87
N VAL A 432 9.30 17.89 22.86
CA VAL A 432 9.18 18.31 21.45
C VAL A 432 7.77 18.88 21.17
N TRP A 433 6.75 18.39 21.88
CA TRP A 433 5.38 18.88 21.75
C TRP A 433 5.07 20.17 22.54
N LYS A 434 5.90 20.54 23.52
CA LYS A 434 5.70 21.77 24.31
C LYS A 434 6.28 23.03 23.64
N GLU A 435 7.31 22.90 22.82
CA GLU A 435 7.96 24.06 22.21
C GLU A 435 7.17 24.64 21.03
N ASP A 436 6.36 23.85 20.33
CA ASP A 436 5.61 24.29 19.14
C ASP A 436 4.13 24.66 19.40
N GLY A 437 3.68 24.65 20.63
CA GLY A 437 2.30 25.07 21.01
C GLY A 437 1.16 24.24 20.43
N ALA A 438 1.43 23.04 19.89
CA ALA A 438 0.45 22.20 19.24
C ALA A 438 0.17 20.91 20.03
N MET A 439 -1.06 20.83 20.52
CA MET A 439 -1.81 19.66 21.01
C MET A 439 -1.06 18.68 21.94
N ALA A 440 -1.55 18.61 23.18
CA ALA A 440 -1.26 17.50 24.10
C ALA A 440 -1.57 16.13 23.40
N PRO A 441 -0.77 15.08 23.67
CA PRO A 441 -1.09 13.76 23.15
C PRO A 441 -2.46 13.38 23.71
N SER A 442 -3.42 13.17 22.82
CA SER A 442 -4.60 12.38 23.14
C SER A 442 -4.07 11.03 23.65
N GLU A 443 -4.63 10.54 24.77
CA GLU A 443 -4.37 9.19 25.28
C GLU A 443 -4.24 8.19 24.13
N PRO A 444 -3.39 7.15 24.27
CA PRO A 444 -3.32 6.11 23.29
C PRO A 444 -4.72 5.52 23.17
N ARG A 445 -5.50 6.09 22.27
CA ARG A 445 -6.61 5.33 21.73
C ARG A 445 -5.92 4.11 21.21
N THR A 446 -6.29 2.94 21.70
CA THR A 446 -6.22 1.70 20.98
C THR A 446 -6.95 1.97 19.67
N ALA A 447 -6.29 2.70 18.82
CA ALA A 447 -6.68 2.94 17.47
C ALA A 447 -6.49 1.57 16.81
N GLY A 448 -7.57 0.81 16.77
CA GLY A 448 -7.73 0.04 15.58
C GLY A 448 -7.43 1.03 14.46
N LEU A 449 -6.26 0.86 13.83
CA LEU A 449 -5.86 1.63 12.67
C LEU A 449 -7.00 1.48 11.67
N ARG A 450 -7.90 2.47 11.63
CA ARG A 450 -8.78 2.68 10.51
C ARG A 450 -7.92 3.22 9.37
N LEU A 451 -7.02 2.39 8.90
CA LEU A 451 -6.54 2.53 7.56
C LEU A 451 -7.72 2.09 6.69
N SER A 452 -8.51 3.07 6.26
CA SER A 452 -9.39 2.84 5.12
C SER A 452 -8.53 2.24 4.02
N ALA A 453 -9.12 1.46 3.14
CA ALA A 453 -8.53 1.03 1.86
C ALA A 453 -8.26 2.25 0.94
N ARG A 454 -7.93 3.39 1.51
CA ARG A 454 -7.41 4.55 0.84
C ARG A 454 -5.92 4.38 0.82
N GLY A 455 -5.39 4.14 -0.35
CA GLY A 455 -4.02 4.51 -0.58
C GLY A 455 -3.84 5.91 -0.01
N PHE A 456 -2.99 6.05 0.96
CA PHE A 456 -2.47 7.26 1.60
C PHE A 456 -3.26 8.55 1.32
N VAL A 457 -4.19 8.90 2.17
CA VAL A 457 -4.60 10.29 2.34
C VAL A 457 -4.40 10.62 3.82
N SER A 458 -3.36 11.44 4.06
CA SER A 458 -3.19 12.20 5.29
C SER A 458 -4.46 12.97 5.65
N LYS A 459 -4.89 12.87 6.85
CA LYS A 459 -5.41 14.03 7.58
C LYS A 459 -4.31 14.58 8.46
#